data_d0ca78346f6145f047d0fb2303fb88d5
#
_entry.id   d0ca78346f6145f047d0fb2303fb88d5
#
_cell.length_a   1.000
_cell.length_b   1.000
_cell.length_c   1.000
_cell.angle_alpha   90.00
_cell.angle_beta   90.00
_cell.angle_gamma   90.00
#
_symmetry.space_group_name_H-M   'P 1'
#
loop_
_entity.id
_entity.type
_entity.pdbx_description
1 polymer ?
#
loop_
_entity_poly.entity_id
_entity_poly.type
_entity_poly.pdbx_seq_one_letter_code
_entity_poly.pdbx_strand_id
1 'polypeptide(L)'
;MKGGADAKWSDIDMADHFLKGAQDYVKKHKNEPFFLYYAMQQPHVPRTPHPRFVGSSGMGPRGDVIVEADWCIGEFMKTLENEGLLENTLIVFSSDNGPVLNDGYYDEAVEKLGNHTPKGALRGGKYSLFEAGTRVPFITHWKGQIKPAVSNALVSQLDLFASIASLVG
;
A
#
# COMPACT_ATOMS: atom_id res chain seq x y z
N MET A 1 7.54 -18.74 -15.68
CA MET A 1 8.27 -19.43 -14.60
C MET A 1 7.93 -20.91 -14.62
N LYS A 2 8.91 -21.80 -14.43
CA LYS A 2 8.66 -23.21 -14.17
C LYS A 2 8.48 -23.36 -12.65
N GLY A 3 7.28 -23.65 -12.19
CA GLY A 3 6.96 -23.89 -10.79
C GLY A 3 5.88 -24.94 -10.67
N GLY A 4 5.60 -25.42 -9.46
CA GLY A 4 4.47 -26.30 -9.18
C GLY A 4 3.12 -25.63 -9.49
N ALA A 5 2.04 -26.39 -9.42
CA ALA A 5 0.68 -25.86 -9.67
C ALA A 5 0.35 -24.66 -8.76
N ASP A 6 0.81 -24.72 -7.51
CA ASP A 6 0.56 -23.66 -6.50
C ASP A 6 1.42 -22.42 -6.68
N ALA A 7 2.41 -22.43 -7.59
CA ALA A 7 3.24 -21.28 -7.92
C ALA A 7 2.73 -20.49 -9.13
N LYS A 8 1.57 -20.84 -9.65
CA LYS A 8 0.92 -20.12 -10.74
C LYS A 8 -0.15 -19.20 -10.18
N TRP A 9 -0.05 -17.93 -10.50
CA TRP A 9 -1.08 -16.94 -10.18
C TRP A 9 -1.43 -16.12 -11.42
N SER A 10 -2.55 -15.43 -11.36
CA SER A 10 -2.97 -14.41 -12.30
C SER A 10 -2.64 -13.03 -11.73
N ASP A 11 -1.98 -12.18 -12.49
CA ASP A 11 -1.68 -10.81 -12.06
C ASP A 11 -2.95 -10.01 -11.73
N ILE A 12 -4.05 -10.33 -12.42
CA ILE A 12 -5.38 -9.70 -12.20
C ILE A 12 -5.94 -10.04 -10.80
N ASP A 13 -5.67 -11.25 -10.30
CA ASP A 13 -6.21 -11.73 -9.02
C ASP A 13 -5.23 -11.52 -7.85
N MET A 14 -4.05 -10.98 -8.11
CA MET A 14 -2.97 -10.88 -7.12
C MET A 14 -3.36 -10.04 -5.91
N ALA A 15 -4.04 -8.93 -6.13
CA ALA A 15 -4.50 -8.04 -5.06
C ALA A 15 -5.43 -8.76 -4.08
N ASP A 16 -6.43 -9.48 -4.61
CA ASP A 16 -7.37 -10.26 -3.81
C ASP A 16 -6.69 -11.41 -3.08
N HIS A 17 -5.73 -12.06 -3.73
CA HIS A 17 -4.97 -13.16 -3.12
C HIS A 17 -4.16 -12.69 -1.92
N PHE A 18 -3.44 -11.56 -2.04
CA PHE A 18 -2.67 -11.00 -0.93
C PHE A 18 -3.55 -10.44 0.16
N LEU A 19 -4.65 -9.77 -0.19
CA LEU A 19 -5.62 -9.30 0.79
C LEU A 19 -6.18 -10.47 1.60
N LYS A 20 -6.61 -11.53 0.90
CA LYS A 20 -7.12 -12.74 1.57
C LYS A 20 -6.08 -13.34 2.51
N GLY A 21 -4.82 -13.44 2.08
CA GLY A 21 -3.72 -13.94 2.92
C GLY A 21 -3.53 -13.11 4.20
N ALA A 22 -3.57 -11.77 4.08
CA ALA A 22 -3.48 -10.87 5.22
C ALA A 22 -4.68 -11.02 6.17
N GLN A 23 -5.90 -11.12 5.63
CA GLN A 23 -7.12 -11.32 6.42
C GLN A 23 -7.13 -12.67 7.14
N ASP A 24 -6.72 -13.74 6.46
CA ASP A 24 -6.65 -15.09 7.05
C ASP A 24 -5.60 -15.14 8.17
N TYR A 25 -4.46 -14.45 7.99
CA TYR A 25 -3.43 -14.31 9.02
C TYR A 25 -3.97 -13.64 10.27
N VAL A 26 -4.64 -12.49 10.12
CA VAL A 26 -5.24 -11.76 11.27
C VAL A 26 -6.25 -12.64 12.00
N LYS A 27 -7.16 -13.29 11.28
CA LYS A 27 -8.17 -14.18 11.89
C LYS A 27 -7.54 -15.33 12.66
N LYS A 28 -6.46 -15.89 12.14
CA LYS A 28 -5.74 -17.01 12.77
C LYS A 28 -5.03 -16.58 14.05
N HIS A 29 -4.46 -15.36 14.07
CA HIS A 29 -3.60 -14.87 15.15
C HIS A 29 -4.28 -13.83 16.05
N LYS A 30 -5.60 -13.68 15.98
CA LYS A 30 -6.36 -12.65 16.69
C LYS A 30 -6.29 -12.68 18.21
N ASN A 31 -5.91 -13.82 18.80
CA ASN A 31 -5.83 -14.02 20.26
C ASN A 31 -4.40 -13.90 20.81
N GLU A 32 -3.45 -13.46 20.00
CA GLU A 32 -2.04 -13.30 20.37
C GLU A 32 -1.46 -12.02 19.73
N PRO A 33 -0.39 -11.45 20.30
CA PRO A 33 0.32 -10.36 19.64
C PRO A 33 0.87 -10.80 18.29
N PHE A 34 0.71 -9.97 17.26
CA PHE A 34 1.25 -10.25 15.94
C PHE A 34 1.91 -9.02 15.32
N PHE A 35 2.81 -9.26 14.39
CA PHE A 35 3.34 -8.29 13.46
C PHE A 35 3.05 -8.77 12.03
N LEU A 36 2.39 -7.94 11.24
CA LEU A 36 2.08 -8.23 9.84
C LEU A 36 2.71 -7.18 8.94
N TYR A 37 3.57 -7.62 8.03
CA TYR A 37 4.04 -6.82 6.92
C TYR A 37 3.27 -7.19 5.65
N TYR A 38 2.29 -6.35 5.30
CA TYR A 38 1.47 -6.52 4.11
C TYR A 38 2.08 -5.77 2.93
N ALA A 39 2.95 -6.45 2.18
CA ALA A 39 3.61 -5.90 1.00
C ALA A 39 2.67 -5.95 -0.21
N MET A 40 2.01 -4.84 -0.49
CA MET A 40 1.13 -4.70 -1.65
C MET A 40 1.96 -4.51 -2.93
N GLN A 41 1.52 -5.10 -4.06
CA GLN A 41 2.20 -4.89 -5.35
C GLN A 41 1.81 -3.57 -6.01
N GLN A 42 0.65 -2.99 -5.67
CA GLN A 42 0.21 -1.74 -6.28
C GLN A 42 1.03 -0.53 -5.78
N PRO A 43 1.27 0.45 -6.62
CA PRO A 43 0.94 0.58 -8.05
C PRO A 43 2.09 0.17 -8.99
N HIS A 44 2.95 -0.79 -8.60
CA HIS A 44 4.05 -1.27 -9.42
C HIS A 44 3.57 -1.94 -10.73
N VAL A 45 4.38 -1.88 -11.77
CA VAL A 45 4.12 -2.60 -13.03
C VAL A 45 4.35 -4.11 -12.86
N PRO A 46 3.62 -4.97 -13.61
CA PRO A 46 2.51 -4.68 -14.52
C PRO A 46 1.26 -4.18 -13.77
N ARG A 47 0.65 -3.11 -14.26
CA ARG A 47 -0.55 -2.54 -13.65
C ARG A 47 -1.79 -3.20 -14.26
N THR A 48 -2.21 -4.28 -13.64
CA THR A 48 -3.32 -5.13 -14.09
C THR A 48 -4.46 -5.10 -13.07
N PRO A 49 -5.29 -4.02 -13.07
CA PRO A 49 -6.39 -3.93 -12.14
C PRO A 49 -7.39 -5.07 -12.35
N HIS A 50 -7.95 -5.60 -11.27
CA HIS A 50 -9.05 -6.54 -11.39
C HIS A 50 -10.21 -5.90 -12.18
N PRO A 51 -10.96 -6.65 -13.00
CA PRO A 51 -12.01 -6.11 -13.89
C PRO A 51 -13.02 -5.18 -13.22
N ARG A 52 -13.31 -5.37 -11.93
CA ARG A 52 -14.22 -4.50 -11.15
C ARG A 52 -13.70 -3.08 -10.94
N PHE A 53 -12.39 -2.84 -11.13
CA PHE A 53 -11.77 -1.52 -10.98
C PHE A 53 -11.39 -0.87 -12.31
N VAL A 54 -11.48 -1.59 -13.42
CA VAL A 54 -11.17 -1.04 -14.74
C VAL A 54 -12.06 0.16 -15.05
N GLY A 55 -11.43 1.30 -15.33
CA GLY A 55 -12.11 2.57 -15.61
C GLY A 55 -12.56 3.35 -14.36
N SER A 56 -12.38 2.83 -13.15
CA SER A 56 -12.86 3.47 -11.91
C SER A 56 -12.20 4.81 -11.61
N SER A 57 -10.94 4.99 -12.00
CA SER A 57 -10.20 6.23 -11.77
C SER A 57 -10.36 7.26 -12.89
N GLY A 58 -10.70 6.84 -14.10
CA GLY A 58 -10.61 7.66 -15.32
C GLY A 58 -9.16 7.97 -15.75
N MET A 59 -8.15 7.42 -15.06
CA MET A 59 -6.72 7.67 -15.30
C MET A 59 -5.97 6.41 -15.80
N GLY A 60 -6.70 5.49 -16.43
CA GLY A 60 -6.13 4.25 -16.97
C GLY A 60 -5.65 3.26 -15.91
N PRO A 61 -4.94 2.21 -16.34
CA PRO A 61 -4.55 1.11 -15.45
C PRO A 61 -3.81 1.57 -14.19
N ARG A 62 -2.94 2.59 -14.28
CA ARG A 62 -2.23 3.12 -13.12
C ARG A 62 -3.16 3.71 -12.07
N GLY A 63 -4.14 4.49 -12.48
CA GLY A 63 -5.11 5.06 -11.55
C GLY A 63 -6.01 3.98 -10.96
N ASP A 64 -6.42 3.03 -11.78
CA ASP A 64 -7.33 1.95 -11.38
C ASP A 64 -6.69 1.01 -10.34
N VAL A 65 -5.40 0.68 -10.46
CA VAL A 65 -4.71 -0.11 -9.42
C VAL A 65 -4.49 0.68 -8.12
N ILE A 66 -4.46 2.02 -8.17
CA ILE A 66 -4.43 2.84 -6.94
C ILE A 66 -5.79 2.79 -6.23
N VAL A 67 -6.90 2.86 -6.98
CA VAL A 67 -8.25 2.65 -6.42
C VAL A 67 -8.39 1.25 -5.85
N GLU A 68 -7.86 0.24 -6.52
CA GLU A 68 -7.82 -1.13 -6.02
C GLU A 68 -7.01 -1.24 -4.72
N ALA A 69 -5.84 -0.59 -4.63
CA ALA A 69 -5.04 -0.56 -3.41
C ALA A 69 -5.80 0.06 -2.23
N ASP A 70 -6.45 1.19 -2.45
CA ASP A 70 -7.27 1.86 -1.43
C ASP A 70 -8.41 0.95 -0.96
N TRP A 71 -9.08 0.28 -1.89
CA TRP A 71 -10.11 -0.70 -1.57
C TRP A 71 -9.55 -1.87 -0.73
N CYS A 72 -8.39 -2.41 -1.08
CA CYS A 72 -7.76 -3.49 -0.31
C CYS A 72 -7.46 -3.05 1.14
N ILE A 73 -6.96 -1.83 1.33
CA ILE A 73 -6.71 -1.27 2.65
C ILE A 73 -8.02 -1.15 3.44
N GLY A 74 -9.07 -0.64 2.80
CA GLY A 74 -10.40 -0.54 3.40
C GLY A 74 -10.94 -1.88 3.85
N GLU A 75 -10.86 -2.92 3.03
CA GLU A 75 -11.33 -4.27 3.37
C GLU A 75 -10.48 -4.93 4.47
N PHE A 76 -9.17 -4.66 4.49
CA PHE A 76 -8.30 -5.10 5.56
C PHE A 76 -8.66 -4.43 6.89
N MET A 77 -8.88 -3.12 6.90
CA MET A 77 -9.31 -2.38 8.09
C MET A 77 -10.68 -2.87 8.62
N LYS A 78 -11.63 -3.14 7.73
CA LYS A 78 -12.92 -3.77 8.11
C LYS A 78 -12.71 -5.14 8.76
N THR A 79 -11.73 -5.90 8.31
CA THR A 79 -11.40 -7.19 8.94
C THR A 79 -10.92 -6.99 10.37
N LEU A 80 -10.01 -6.04 10.60
CA LEU A 80 -9.56 -5.71 11.96
C LEU A 80 -10.71 -5.25 12.86
N GLU A 81 -11.64 -4.46 12.32
CA GLU A 81 -12.81 -3.99 13.05
C GLU A 81 -13.77 -5.14 13.40
N ASN A 82 -14.09 -6.00 12.43
CA ASN A 82 -14.98 -7.15 12.62
C ASN A 82 -14.43 -8.19 13.61
N GLU A 83 -13.10 -8.32 13.69
CA GLU A 83 -12.44 -9.20 14.67
C GLU A 83 -12.18 -8.50 16.02
N GLY A 84 -12.61 -7.24 16.18
CA GLY A 84 -12.45 -6.47 17.42
C GLY A 84 -11.01 -6.03 17.72
N LEU A 85 -10.16 -5.97 16.69
CA LEU A 85 -8.72 -5.71 16.82
C LEU A 85 -8.32 -4.26 16.53
N LEU A 86 -9.18 -3.49 15.83
CA LEU A 86 -8.81 -2.18 15.30
C LEU A 86 -8.35 -1.18 16.39
N GLU A 87 -8.92 -1.26 17.59
CA GLU A 87 -8.57 -0.38 18.72
C GLU A 87 -7.22 -0.73 19.34
N ASN A 88 -6.77 -1.97 19.19
CA ASN A 88 -5.49 -2.46 19.71
C ASN A 88 -4.47 -2.76 18.60
N THR A 89 -4.61 -2.13 17.42
CA THR A 89 -3.69 -2.31 16.30
C THR A 89 -3.13 -0.98 15.86
N LEU A 90 -1.80 -0.83 15.89
CA LEU A 90 -1.09 0.24 15.21
C LEU A 90 -0.96 -0.13 13.74
N ILE A 91 -1.56 0.68 12.86
CA ILE A 91 -1.45 0.55 11.42
C ILE A 91 -0.46 1.60 10.92
N VAL A 92 0.51 1.18 10.12
CA VAL A 92 1.44 2.07 9.42
C VAL A 92 1.28 1.83 7.92
N PHE A 93 0.95 2.89 7.19
CA PHE A 93 0.89 2.88 5.73
C PHE A 93 2.04 3.70 5.16
N SER A 94 2.79 3.13 4.23
CA SER A 94 3.90 3.81 3.57
C SER A 94 4.14 3.23 2.18
N SER A 95 5.13 3.79 1.47
CA SER A 95 5.63 3.29 0.19
C SER A 95 7.16 3.17 0.25
N ASP A 96 7.73 2.31 -0.56
CA ASP A 96 9.18 2.07 -0.63
C ASP A 96 9.93 3.19 -1.34
N ASN A 97 9.31 3.82 -2.34
CA ASN A 97 9.89 4.94 -3.10
C ASN A 97 8.80 5.85 -3.67
N GLY A 98 9.23 6.99 -4.17
CA GLY A 98 8.37 7.96 -4.84
C GLY A 98 7.83 7.48 -6.18
N PRO A 99 6.92 8.25 -6.80
CA PRO A 99 6.19 7.83 -7.98
C PRO A 99 7.05 7.78 -9.24
N VAL A 100 6.64 6.89 -10.16
CA VAL A 100 7.08 6.86 -11.55
C VAL A 100 5.87 6.61 -12.46
N LEU A 101 5.83 7.28 -13.61
CA LEU A 101 4.79 7.07 -14.60
C LEU A 101 5.23 6.01 -15.61
N ASN A 102 6.35 6.26 -16.28
CA ASN A 102 6.92 5.33 -17.24
C ASN A 102 8.05 4.52 -16.58
N ASP A 103 7.79 3.26 -16.30
CA ASP A 103 8.72 2.29 -15.70
C ASP A 103 9.10 1.19 -16.72
N GLY A 104 9.18 1.55 -17.99
CA GLY A 104 9.49 0.62 -19.07
C GLY A 104 8.30 -0.25 -19.51
N TYR A 105 7.11 -0.02 -18.97
CA TYR A 105 5.87 -0.72 -19.30
C TYR A 105 4.91 0.24 -19.99
N TYR A 106 4.37 -0.16 -21.14
CA TYR A 106 3.38 0.65 -21.84
C TYR A 106 1.98 0.34 -21.30
N ASP A 107 1.44 1.25 -20.51
CA ASP A 107 0.13 1.14 -19.88
C ASP A 107 -0.64 2.48 -19.91
N GLU A 108 -0.24 3.39 -20.80
CA GLU A 108 -0.82 4.72 -20.99
C GLU A 108 -0.79 5.60 -19.69
N ALA A 109 0.11 5.31 -18.75
CA ALA A 109 0.17 6.02 -17.48
C ALA A 109 0.54 7.51 -17.61
N VAL A 110 1.24 7.88 -18.68
CA VAL A 110 1.56 9.27 -19.01
C VAL A 110 0.38 9.92 -19.75
N GLU A 111 -0.17 9.25 -20.75
CA GLU A 111 -1.23 9.77 -21.63
C GLU A 111 -2.55 9.96 -20.86
N LYS A 112 -2.85 9.06 -19.93
CA LYS A 112 -4.10 9.09 -19.14
C LYS A 112 -3.97 9.77 -17.79
N LEU A 113 -2.84 10.44 -17.51
CA LEU A 113 -2.59 11.09 -16.23
C LEU A 113 -3.59 12.21 -15.91
N GLY A 114 -4.13 12.87 -16.93
CA GLY A 114 -5.01 14.03 -16.76
C GLY A 114 -4.31 15.18 -16.02
N ASN A 115 -5.01 15.78 -15.06
CA ASN A 115 -4.48 16.86 -14.24
C ASN A 115 -3.79 16.36 -12.95
N HIS A 116 -3.64 15.05 -12.78
CA HIS A 116 -3.01 14.50 -11.59
C HIS A 116 -1.50 14.76 -11.58
N THR A 117 -0.97 15.22 -10.46
CA THR A 117 0.46 15.48 -10.23
C THR A 117 0.99 14.52 -9.17
N PRO A 118 1.48 13.31 -9.53
CA PRO A 118 1.82 12.25 -8.57
C PRO A 118 2.84 12.63 -7.51
N LYS A 119 3.69 13.58 -7.82
CA LYS A 119 4.76 14.10 -6.93
C LYS A 119 4.45 15.48 -6.36
N GLY A 120 3.31 16.07 -6.69
CA GLY A 120 3.00 17.46 -6.34
C GLY A 120 4.09 18.43 -6.82
N ALA A 121 4.50 19.34 -5.95
CA ALA A 121 5.57 20.32 -6.23
C ALA A 121 7.00 19.76 -6.04
N LEU A 122 7.16 18.52 -5.61
CA LEU A 122 8.47 17.95 -5.31
C LEU A 122 9.25 17.63 -6.59
N ARG A 123 10.57 17.81 -6.54
CA ARG A 123 11.49 17.48 -7.65
C ARG A 123 11.82 16.00 -7.65
N GLY A 124 11.96 15.41 -8.84
CA GLY A 124 12.40 14.03 -9.04
C GLY A 124 11.24 13.03 -9.09
N GLY A 125 11.48 11.83 -8.63
CA GLY A 125 10.60 10.67 -8.60
C GLY A 125 11.43 9.42 -8.31
N LYS A 126 10.86 8.21 -8.48
CA LYS A 126 11.62 6.95 -8.41
C LYS A 126 12.93 7.06 -9.20
N TYR A 127 13.98 6.43 -8.74
CA TYR A 127 15.34 6.49 -9.29
C TYR A 127 16.12 7.78 -9.03
N SER A 128 15.59 8.73 -8.25
CA SER A 128 16.30 9.96 -7.91
C SER A 128 16.47 10.14 -6.40
N LEU A 129 17.53 10.85 -6.03
CA LEU A 129 17.78 11.25 -4.64
C LEU A 129 17.01 12.51 -4.22
N PHE A 130 16.25 13.11 -5.14
CA PHE A 130 15.43 14.28 -4.83
C PHE A 130 14.19 13.90 -4.02
N GLU A 131 13.57 14.88 -3.36
CA GLU A 131 12.47 14.65 -2.42
C GLU A 131 11.32 13.81 -3.00
N ALA A 132 10.94 14.01 -4.27
CA ALA A 132 9.90 13.19 -4.87
C ALA A 132 10.29 11.70 -5.05
N GLY A 133 11.56 11.34 -4.93
CA GLY A 133 12.03 9.95 -4.96
C GLY A 133 12.02 9.28 -3.60
N THR A 134 12.19 10.05 -2.53
CA THR A 134 12.44 9.56 -1.17
C THR A 134 11.38 9.96 -0.15
N ARG A 135 10.69 11.10 -0.37
CA ARG A 135 9.62 11.57 0.50
C ARG A 135 8.31 10.90 0.14
N VAL A 136 8.09 9.73 0.70
CA VAL A 136 6.91 8.90 0.49
C VAL A 136 5.80 9.22 1.50
N PRO A 137 4.55 8.83 1.23
CA PRO A 137 3.50 8.85 2.24
C PRO A 137 3.93 8.07 3.47
N PHE A 138 3.65 8.61 4.66
CA PHE A 138 3.85 7.91 5.92
C PHE A 138 2.67 8.25 6.83
N ILE A 139 1.77 7.32 7.00
CA ILE A 139 0.52 7.50 7.74
C ILE A 139 0.48 6.48 8.87
N THR A 140 0.22 6.94 10.09
CA THR A 140 -0.01 6.07 11.24
C THR A 140 -1.45 6.21 11.71
N HIS A 141 -2.06 5.08 12.00
CA HIS A 141 -3.41 5.02 12.56
C HIS A 141 -3.44 4.06 13.76
N TRP A 142 -3.96 4.55 14.88
CA TRP A 142 -4.25 3.73 16.05
C TRP A 142 -5.50 4.30 16.71
N LYS A 143 -6.60 3.60 16.55
CA LYS A 143 -7.93 4.06 16.97
C LYS A 143 -7.93 4.36 18.47
N GLY A 144 -8.35 5.56 18.84
CA GLY A 144 -8.41 6.00 20.22
C GLY A 144 -7.07 6.42 20.85
N GLN A 145 -5.92 6.11 20.24
CA GLN A 145 -4.58 6.47 20.75
C GLN A 145 -3.96 7.63 19.97
N ILE A 146 -4.08 7.63 18.65
CA ILE A 146 -3.52 8.70 17.79
C ILE A 146 -4.65 9.61 17.33
N LYS A 147 -4.55 10.90 17.67
CA LYS A 147 -5.48 11.92 17.17
C LYS A 147 -5.10 12.34 15.75
N PRO A 148 -6.09 12.64 14.88
CA PRO A 148 -5.82 13.18 13.55
C PRO A 148 -4.96 14.43 13.62
N ALA A 149 -3.81 14.42 12.96
CA ALA A 149 -2.87 15.52 12.91
C ALA A 149 -1.93 15.36 11.70
N VAL A 150 -1.24 16.45 11.34
CA VAL A 150 -0.13 16.44 10.38
C VAL A 150 1.15 16.75 11.16
N SER A 151 2.18 15.94 10.96
CA SER A 151 3.50 16.12 11.56
C SER A 151 4.51 16.56 10.50
N ASN A 152 5.35 17.53 10.86
CA ASN A 152 6.51 17.93 10.06
C ASN A 152 7.82 17.27 10.52
N ALA A 153 7.73 16.28 11.41
CA ALA A 153 8.91 15.52 11.84
C ALA A 153 9.52 14.77 10.66
N LEU A 154 10.84 14.77 10.58
CA LEU A 154 11.57 13.93 9.66
C LEU A 154 11.54 12.49 10.19
N VAL A 155 10.95 11.59 9.42
CA VAL A 155 10.79 10.17 9.77
C VAL A 155 11.34 9.31 8.65
N SER A 156 12.02 8.24 9.01
CA SER A 156 12.47 7.20 8.11
C SER A 156 11.78 5.87 8.44
N GLN A 157 11.60 5.02 7.44
CA GLN A 157 11.12 3.64 7.69
C GLN A 157 12.10 2.85 8.57
N LEU A 158 13.38 3.23 8.59
CA LEU A 158 14.38 2.63 9.50
C LEU A 158 14.05 2.88 10.98
N ASP A 159 13.33 3.97 11.28
CA ASP A 159 12.94 4.30 12.65
C ASP A 159 11.85 3.35 13.18
N LEU A 160 11.12 2.66 12.29
CA LEU A 160 10.02 1.75 12.69
C LEU A 160 10.51 0.63 13.59
N PHE A 161 11.66 0.03 13.28
CA PHE A 161 12.18 -1.09 14.09
C PHE A 161 12.41 -0.67 15.55
N ALA A 162 13.16 0.40 15.76
CA ALA A 162 13.44 0.90 17.11
C ALA A 162 12.18 1.41 17.81
N SER A 163 11.29 2.08 17.07
CA SER A 163 10.03 2.61 17.61
C SER A 163 9.08 1.50 18.06
N ILE A 164 8.92 0.45 17.24
CA ILE A 164 8.08 -0.69 17.58
C ILE A 164 8.69 -1.46 18.75
N ALA A 165 10.01 -1.71 18.74
CA ALA A 165 10.68 -2.38 19.86
C ALA A 165 10.49 -1.60 21.18
N SER A 166 10.60 -0.27 21.15
CA SER A 166 10.33 0.56 22.33
C SER A 166 8.87 0.56 22.79
N LEU A 167 7.94 0.39 21.83
CA LEU A 167 6.51 0.37 22.13
C LEU A 167 6.07 -0.93 22.81
N VAL A 168 6.67 -2.05 22.45
CA VAL A 168 6.27 -3.38 22.96
C VAL A 168 7.09 -3.86 24.14
N GLY A 169 8.18 -3.16 24.50
CA GLY A 169 9.08 -3.51 25.62
C GLY A 169 10.23 -4.37 25.14
#